data_7f7b5ba0ff3e5d8632b6e6b991860e62
#
_entry.id   7f7b5ba0ff3e5d8632b6e6b991860e62
#
_cell.length_a   1.000
_cell.length_b   1.000
_cell.length_c   1.000
_cell.angle_alpha   90.00
_cell.angle_beta   90.00
_cell.angle_gamma   90.00
#
_symmetry.space_group_name_H-M   'P 1'
#
loop_
_entity.id
_entity.type
_entity.pdbx_description
1 polymer ?
#
loop_
_entity_poly.entity_id
_entity_poly.type
_entity_poly.pdbx_seq_one_letter_code
_entity_poly.pdbx_strand_id
1 'polypeptide(L)'
;QLIRSTFLIPEKSIERKVKEIVLSLELDRKYSKDQILEWYLNQVPFGVNIYGVEEAAQTYFQKNAKDLTIEESALLAATVQAPSFYSPYGKNIEALMDRKNYVLDRMALVGYISEEQRDKAKEVELSFSDRPKTLAFHFVEYVKQQIESMYGPTFLETKGLRIYTTLDWELQKASEEIIKEGVASNINRFG
;
A
#
# COMPACT_ATOMS: atom_id res chain seq x y z
N GLN A 1 9.40 13.78 -0.44
CA GLN A 1 8.16 12.96 -0.44
C GLN A 1 7.61 12.78 0.97
N LEU A 2 8.42 12.36 1.96
CA LEU A 2 7.99 12.18 3.35
C LEU A 2 7.25 13.41 3.90
N ILE A 3 7.82 14.61 3.80
CA ILE A 3 7.18 15.86 4.25
C ILE A 3 5.83 16.08 3.56
N ARG A 4 5.77 15.82 2.27
CA ARG A 4 4.56 16.00 1.48
C ARG A 4 3.43 15.05 1.90
N SER A 5 3.76 13.80 2.23
CA SER A 5 2.76 12.80 2.62
C SER A 5 2.32 12.90 4.07
N THR A 6 3.17 13.50 4.95
CA THR A 6 2.94 13.45 6.41
C THR A 6 2.47 14.79 7.00
N PHE A 7 3.00 15.92 6.50
CA PHE A 7 2.84 17.21 7.17
C PHE A 7 2.06 18.26 6.38
N LEU A 8 1.77 18.03 5.10
CA LEU A 8 1.19 19.06 4.25
C LEU A 8 -0.17 18.62 3.69
N ILE A 9 -1.14 19.51 3.82
CA ILE A 9 -2.47 19.36 3.20
C ILE A 9 -2.34 19.35 1.67
N PRO A 10 -3.13 18.58 0.91
CA PRO A 10 -2.97 18.35 -0.52
C PRO A 10 -3.34 19.56 -1.42
N GLU A 11 -3.32 20.79 -0.90
CA GLU A 11 -3.55 22.00 -1.69
C GLU A 11 -2.33 22.37 -2.55
N LYS A 12 -2.58 22.75 -3.81
CA LYS A 12 -1.52 23.21 -4.73
C LYS A 12 -1.31 24.72 -4.55
N SER A 13 -0.35 25.09 -3.68
CA SER A 13 0.02 26.50 -3.50
C SER A 13 1.55 26.68 -3.49
N ILE A 14 2.01 27.88 -3.87
CA ILE A 14 3.44 28.26 -3.79
C ILE A 14 3.89 28.24 -2.33
N GLU A 15 3.05 28.75 -1.42
CA GLU A 15 3.34 28.77 0.02
C GLU A 15 3.61 27.34 0.56
N ARG A 16 2.77 26.39 0.19
CA ARG A 16 3.01 24.98 0.53
C ARG A 16 4.34 24.47 0.00
N LYS A 17 4.72 24.85 -1.22
CA LYS A 17 6.00 24.43 -1.81
C LYS A 17 7.20 25.01 -1.07
N VAL A 18 7.12 26.24 -0.62
CA VAL A 18 8.13 26.87 0.23
C VAL A 18 8.24 26.14 1.57
N LYS A 19 7.11 25.86 2.24
CA LYS A 19 7.08 25.09 3.50
C LYS A 19 7.69 23.69 3.31
N GLU A 20 7.36 22.99 2.22
CA GLU A 20 7.94 21.68 1.88
C GLU A 20 9.47 21.74 1.78
N ILE A 21 10.03 22.75 1.10
CA ILE A 21 11.47 22.92 0.97
C ILE A 21 12.12 23.20 2.31
N VAL A 22 11.60 24.15 3.09
CA VAL A 22 12.16 24.51 4.40
C VAL A 22 12.13 23.31 5.35
N LEU A 23 11.00 22.62 5.45
CA LEU A 23 10.87 21.44 6.32
C LEU A 23 11.77 20.29 5.87
N SER A 24 11.96 20.11 4.54
CA SER A 24 12.86 19.08 4.02
C SER A 24 14.32 19.35 4.37
N LEU A 25 14.75 20.62 4.30
CA LEU A 25 16.10 21.03 4.73
C LEU A 25 16.31 20.86 6.22
N GLU A 26 15.32 21.21 7.04
CA GLU A 26 15.39 21.00 8.50
C GLU A 26 15.43 19.52 8.87
N LEU A 27 14.67 18.68 8.14
CA LEU A 27 14.68 17.23 8.33
C LEU A 27 16.07 16.65 8.00
N ASP A 28 16.62 16.98 6.84
CA ASP A 28 17.94 16.52 6.40
C ASP A 28 19.08 17.00 7.32
N ARG A 29 18.90 18.16 7.97
CA ARG A 29 19.86 18.69 8.94
C ARG A 29 19.80 18.00 10.30
N LYS A 30 18.60 17.57 10.75
CA LYS A 30 18.37 17.04 12.10
C LYS A 30 18.50 15.54 12.20
N TYR A 31 18.26 14.82 11.13
CA TYR A 31 18.14 13.36 11.13
C TYR A 31 19.04 12.73 10.08
N SER A 32 19.52 11.52 10.35
CA SER A 32 20.30 10.77 9.40
C SER A 32 19.45 10.33 8.18
N LYS A 33 20.12 10.06 7.06
CA LYS A 33 19.42 9.55 5.87
C LYS A 33 18.71 8.22 6.14
N ASP A 34 19.29 7.37 6.99
CA ASP A 34 18.69 6.08 7.36
C ASP A 34 17.40 6.28 8.17
N GLN A 35 17.37 7.22 9.12
CA GLN A 35 16.16 7.56 9.85
C GLN A 35 15.06 8.12 8.94
N ILE A 36 15.44 8.99 8.01
CA ILE A 36 14.49 9.55 7.04
C ILE A 36 13.95 8.46 6.11
N LEU A 37 14.81 7.53 5.69
CA LEU A 37 14.42 6.40 4.84
C LEU A 37 13.50 5.43 5.60
N GLU A 38 13.79 5.13 6.86
CA GLU A 38 12.95 4.30 7.72
C GLU A 38 11.54 4.89 7.83
N TRP A 39 11.43 6.18 8.16
CA TRP A 39 10.13 6.85 8.22
C TRP A 39 9.40 6.86 6.88
N TYR A 40 10.14 7.08 5.79
CA TYR A 40 9.56 7.03 4.45
C TYR A 40 9.00 5.66 4.13
N LEU A 41 9.79 4.60 4.33
CA LEU A 41 9.37 3.22 4.06
C LEU A 41 8.19 2.77 4.93
N ASN A 42 8.06 3.30 6.14
CA ASN A 42 6.94 2.99 7.03
C ASN A 42 5.64 3.75 6.69
N GLN A 43 5.70 4.79 5.84
CA GLN A 43 4.53 5.63 5.57
C GLN A 43 4.10 5.66 4.11
N VAL A 44 5.02 5.36 3.19
CA VAL A 44 4.70 5.43 1.76
C VAL A 44 3.65 4.39 1.39
N PRO A 45 2.66 4.75 0.53
CA PRO A 45 1.70 3.78 0.03
C PRO A 45 2.34 2.82 -0.98
N PHE A 46 2.09 1.54 -0.82
CA PHE A 46 2.47 0.46 -1.74
C PHE A 46 1.27 -0.10 -2.51
N GLY A 47 0.07 0.33 -2.20
CA GLY A 47 -1.19 -0.10 -2.82
C GLY A 47 -2.38 0.63 -2.22
N VAL A 48 -3.58 0.25 -2.64
CA VAL A 48 -4.81 0.78 -2.06
C VAL A 48 -4.92 0.28 -0.61
N ASN A 49 -4.90 1.19 0.35
CA ASN A 49 -4.94 0.91 1.79
C ASN A 49 -3.76 0.08 2.33
N ILE A 50 -2.64 0.04 1.61
CA ILE A 50 -1.42 -0.65 2.04
C ILE A 50 -0.35 0.41 2.26
N TYR A 51 -0.01 0.69 3.51
CA TYR A 51 0.96 1.72 3.91
C TYR A 51 2.11 1.09 4.69
N GLY A 52 3.32 1.44 4.27
CA GLY A 52 4.53 0.92 4.86
C GLY A 52 4.99 -0.40 4.24
N VAL A 53 6.32 -0.58 4.24
CA VAL A 53 6.98 -1.73 3.58
C VAL A 53 6.65 -3.06 4.26
N GLU A 54 6.48 -3.07 5.58
CA GLU A 54 6.14 -4.29 6.33
C GLU A 54 4.75 -4.79 5.95
N GLU A 55 3.74 -3.90 5.94
CA GLU A 55 2.39 -4.24 5.52
C GLU A 55 2.34 -4.69 4.06
N ALA A 56 3.13 -4.06 3.19
CA ALA A 56 3.23 -4.46 1.79
C ALA A 56 3.86 -5.85 1.64
N ALA A 57 4.93 -6.15 2.37
CA ALA A 57 5.59 -7.45 2.37
C ALA A 57 4.66 -8.56 2.86
N GLN A 58 3.93 -8.32 3.93
CA GLN A 58 2.93 -9.25 4.45
C GLN A 58 1.78 -9.47 3.46
N THR A 59 1.25 -8.37 2.91
CA THR A 59 0.10 -8.42 2.01
C THR A 59 0.41 -9.13 0.70
N TYR A 60 1.54 -8.82 0.08
CA TYR A 60 1.87 -9.34 -1.25
C TYR A 60 2.58 -10.68 -1.20
N PHE A 61 3.40 -10.94 -0.17
CA PHE A 61 4.30 -12.10 -0.13
C PHE A 61 4.16 -12.97 1.13
N GLN A 62 3.37 -12.56 2.13
CA GLN A 62 3.25 -13.22 3.45
C GLN A 62 4.63 -13.37 4.15
N LYS A 63 5.48 -12.37 4.00
CA LYS A 63 6.83 -12.30 4.56
C LYS A 63 7.00 -11.03 5.38
N ASN A 64 7.96 -11.06 6.32
CA ASN A 64 8.43 -9.79 6.91
C ASN A 64 9.30 -9.04 5.90
N ALA A 65 9.35 -7.72 5.98
CA ALA A 65 10.14 -6.89 5.08
C ALA A 65 11.64 -7.30 5.04
N LYS A 66 12.19 -7.74 6.17
CA LYS A 66 13.59 -8.21 6.29
C LYS A 66 13.87 -9.51 5.52
N ASP A 67 12.84 -10.30 5.22
CA ASP A 67 12.93 -11.61 4.58
C ASP A 67 12.63 -11.54 3.07
N LEU A 68 12.42 -10.32 2.55
CA LEU A 68 12.20 -10.10 1.12
C LEU A 68 13.44 -10.42 0.30
N THR A 69 13.24 -11.06 -0.84
CA THR A 69 14.29 -11.28 -1.83
C THR A 69 14.58 -10.01 -2.64
N ILE A 70 15.61 -10.04 -3.48
CA ILE A 70 16.00 -8.88 -4.32
C ILE A 70 14.85 -8.51 -5.27
N GLU A 71 14.26 -9.49 -5.94
CA GLU A 71 13.17 -9.29 -6.90
C GLU A 71 11.88 -8.81 -6.22
N GLU A 72 11.57 -9.30 -5.03
CA GLU A 72 10.42 -8.83 -4.23
C GLU A 72 10.62 -7.40 -3.75
N SER A 73 11.82 -7.06 -3.27
CA SER A 73 12.19 -5.71 -2.87
C SER A 73 12.12 -4.73 -4.05
N ALA A 74 12.61 -5.14 -5.23
CA ALA A 74 12.55 -4.34 -6.44
C ALA A 74 11.10 -4.13 -6.91
N LEU A 75 10.23 -5.13 -6.75
CA LEU A 75 8.81 -5.00 -7.06
C LEU A 75 8.13 -4.00 -6.12
N LEU A 76 8.36 -4.08 -4.81
CA LEU A 76 7.81 -3.10 -3.87
C LEU A 76 8.29 -1.68 -4.21
N ALA A 77 9.58 -1.50 -4.51
CA ALA A 77 10.10 -0.19 -4.94
C ALA A 77 9.44 0.30 -6.24
N ALA A 78 9.09 -0.60 -7.15
CA ALA A 78 8.37 -0.27 -8.38
C ALA A 78 6.95 0.24 -8.13
N THR A 79 6.23 -0.31 -7.13
CA THR A 79 4.84 0.08 -6.83
C THR A 79 4.73 1.51 -6.30
N VAL A 80 5.73 2.00 -5.55
CA VAL A 80 5.71 3.32 -4.89
C VAL A 80 5.50 4.49 -5.86
N GLN A 81 5.90 4.35 -7.11
CA GLN A 81 5.75 5.43 -8.10
C GLN A 81 4.28 5.76 -8.40
N ALA A 82 3.45 4.74 -8.53
CA ALA A 82 2.02 4.86 -8.80
C ALA A 82 1.28 3.63 -8.22
N PRO A 83 1.01 3.60 -6.90
CA PRO A 83 0.56 2.39 -6.20
C PRO A 83 -0.74 1.78 -6.72
N SER A 84 -1.66 2.62 -7.22
CA SER A 84 -2.90 2.12 -7.80
C SER A 84 -2.71 1.54 -9.21
N PHE A 85 -1.74 2.08 -9.99
CA PHE A 85 -1.45 1.62 -11.34
C PHE A 85 -0.56 0.36 -11.33
N TYR A 86 0.49 0.36 -10.51
CA TYR A 86 1.45 -0.73 -10.35
C TYR A 86 1.04 -1.72 -9.25
N SER A 87 -0.25 -1.97 -9.09
CA SER A 87 -0.73 -2.93 -8.09
C SER A 87 -0.56 -4.38 -8.58
N PRO A 88 0.01 -5.29 -7.78
CA PRO A 88 0.04 -6.73 -8.09
C PRO A 88 -1.35 -7.34 -8.31
N TYR A 89 -2.39 -6.73 -7.72
CA TYR A 89 -3.80 -7.16 -7.87
C TYR A 89 -4.55 -6.40 -8.97
N GLY A 90 -3.84 -5.58 -9.74
CA GLY A 90 -4.40 -4.74 -10.79
C GLY A 90 -4.38 -5.41 -12.17
N LYS A 91 -4.84 -4.63 -13.16
CA LYS A 91 -4.84 -5.07 -14.57
C LYS A 91 -3.50 -4.84 -15.27
N ASN A 92 -2.59 -4.08 -14.66
CA ASN A 92 -1.35 -3.62 -15.29
C ASN A 92 -0.12 -4.41 -14.81
N ILE A 93 -0.28 -5.73 -14.64
CA ILE A 93 0.77 -6.59 -14.09
C ILE A 93 2.03 -6.59 -14.97
N GLU A 94 1.88 -6.57 -16.29
CA GLU A 94 3.02 -6.49 -17.23
C GLU A 94 3.82 -5.21 -17.02
N ALA A 95 3.14 -4.05 -16.93
CA ALA A 95 3.80 -2.78 -16.65
C ALA A 95 4.51 -2.74 -15.29
N LEU A 96 3.97 -3.45 -14.28
CA LEU A 96 4.63 -3.63 -12.99
C LEU A 96 5.90 -4.47 -13.13
N MET A 97 5.88 -5.56 -13.90
CA MET A 97 7.06 -6.39 -14.14
C MET A 97 8.15 -5.61 -14.90
N ASP A 98 7.78 -4.87 -15.92
CA ASP A 98 8.71 -3.97 -16.64
C ASP A 98 9.33 -2.94 -15.69
N ARG A 99 8.52 -2.37 -14.81
CA ARG A 99 9.01 -1.41 -13.80
C ARG A 99 9.92 -2.06 -12.76
N LYS A 100 9.61 -3.28 -12.30
CA LYS A 100 10.50 -4.10 -11.45
C LYS A 100 11.84 -4.30 -12.13
N ASN A 101 11.84 -4.71 -13.39
CA ASN A 101 13.08 -4.94 -14.15
C ASN A 101 13.90 -3.65 -14.31
N TYR A 102 13.25 -2.51 -14.55
CA TYR A 102 13.92 -1.21 -14.53
C TYR A 102 14.55 -0.90 -13.17
N VAL A 103 13.87 -1.19 -12.05
CA VAL A 103 14.44 -0.99 -10.70
C VAL A 103 15.66 -1.88 -10.51
N LEU A 104 15.62 -3.15 -10.91
CA LEU A 104 16.76 -4.07 -10.85
C LEU A 104 17.96 -3.55 -11.66
N ASP A 105 17.73 -3.02 -12.86
CA ASP A 105 18.78 -2.39 -13.67
C ASP A 105 19.41 -1.19 -12.96
N ARG A 106 18.58 -0.37 -12.30
CA ARG A 106 19.08 0.77 -11.52
C ARG A 106 19.88 0.32 -10.30
N MET A 107 19.43 -0.74 -9.60
CA MET A 107 20.18 -1.30 -8.45
C MET A 107 21.56 -1.80 -8.87
N ALA A 108 21.66 -2.50 -10.01
CA ALA A 108 22.94 -2.94 -10.55
C ALA A 108 23.83 -1.76 -10.98
N LEU A 109 23.27 -0.79 -11.69
CA LEU A 109 23.99 0.39 -12.16
C LEU A 109 24.63 1.21 -11.02
N VAL A 110 23.97 1.30 -9.86
CA VAL A 110 24.48 2.02 -8.69
C VAL A 110 25.29 1.13 -7.73
N GLY A 111 25.47 -0.16 -8.07
CA GLY A 111 26.34 -1.09 -7.34
C GLY A 111 25.72 -1.73 -6.08
N TYR A 112 24.40 -1.68 -5.90
CA TYR A 112 23.73 -2.37 -4.80
C TYR A 112 23.65 -3.88 -5.02
N ILE A 113 23.58 -4.34 -6.27
CA ILE A 113 23.60 -5.75 -6.65
C ILE A 113 24.58 -5.95 -7.83
N SER A 114 25.07 -7.17 -8.02
CA SER A 114 25.86 -7.52 -9.20
C SER A 114 24.98 -7.69 -10.45
N GLU A 115 25.59 -7.65 -11.64
CA GLU A 115 24.87 -7.94 -12.89
C GLU A 115 24.28 -9.36 -12.89
N GLU A 116 25.02 -10.33 -12.36
CA GLU A 116 24.54 -11.71 -12.22
C GLU A 116 23.30 -11.82 -11.31
N GLN A 117 23.29 -11.09 -10.19
CA GLN A 117 22.13 -11.03 -9.28
C GLN A 117 20.93 -10.37 -9.95
N ARG A 118 21.16 -9.26 -10.71
CA ARG A 118 20.12 -8.60 -11.51
C ARG A 118 19.47 -9.57 -12.49
N ASP A 119 20.30 -10.29 -13.27
CA ASP A 119 19.80 -11.17 -14.33
C ASP A 119 19.01 -12.34 -13.74
N LYS A 120 19.52 -12.95 -12.69
CA LYS A 120 18.78 -13.98 -11.93
C LYS A 120 17.44 -13.45 -11.38
N ALA A 121 17.44 -12.26 -10.78
CA ALA A 121 16.24 -11.66 -10.20
C ALA A 121 15.17 -11.28 -11.25
N LYS A 122 15.59 -11.00 -12.50
CA LYS A 122 14.66 -10.75 -13.60
C LYS A 122 13.94 -12.02 -14.06
N GLU A 123 14.61 -13.17 -14.01
CA GLU A 123 14.07 -14.45 -14.44
C GLU A 123 13.10 -15.07 -13.43
N VAL A 124 13.14 -14.62 -12.16
CA VAL A 124 12.25 -15.14 -11.13
C VAL A 124 10.81 -14.74 -11.40
N GLU A 125 9.96 -15.74 -11.54
CA GLU A 125 8.51 -15.57 -11.58
C GLU A 125 7.98 -15.32 -10.17
N LEU A 126 7.38 -14.16 -9.94
CA LEU A 126 6.83 -13.77 -8.65
C LEU A 126 5.40 -14.27 -8.51
N SER A 127 5.13 -14.94 -7.40
CA SER A 127 3.79 -15.32 -6.97
C SER A 127 3.30 -14.35 -5.89
N PHE A 128 2.06 -13.93 -5.97
CA PHE A 128 1.44 -13.05 -5.00
C PHE A 128 0.42 -13.80 -4.16
N SER A 129 0.34 -13.42 -2.90
CA SER A 129 -0.73 -13.89 -2.02
C SER A 129 -2.10 -13.44 -2.55
N ASP A 130 -3.13 -14.15 -2.18
CA ASP A 130 -4.50 -13.73 -2.50
C ASP A 130 -4.75 -12.31 -1.96
N ARG A 131 -5.46 -11.51 -2.78
CA ARG A 131 -5.85 -10.17 -2.35
C ARG A 131 -6.62 -10.27 -1.03
N PRO A 132 -6.20 -9.54 0.02
CA PRO A 132 -6.94 -9.52 1.26
C PRO A 132 -8.39 -9.11 0.99
N LYS A 133 -9.31 -9.97 1.34
CA LYS A 133 -10.74 -9.64 1.28
C LYS A 133 -11.05 -8.73 2.46
N THR A 134 -11.56 -7.55 2.20
CA THR A 134 -12.12 -6.72 3.26
C THR A 134 -13.30 -7.48 3.84
N LEU A 135 -13.14 -7.97 5.06
CA LEU A 135 -14.22 -8.65 5.78
C LEU A 135 -15.31 -7.62 6.12
N ALA A 136 -16.56 -8.02 6.01
CA ALA A 136 -17.70 -7.14 6.30
C ALA A 136 -17.62 -5.76 5.61
N PHE A 137 -17.32 -5.73 4.31
CA PHE A 137 -17.03 -4.50 3.56
C PHE A 137 -18.06 -3.38 3.81
N HIS A 138 -19.34 -3.69 3.74
CA HIS A 138 -20.40 -2.71 3.96
C HIS A 138 -20.41 -2.16 5.39
N PHE A 139 -20.11 -3.01 6.38
CA PHE A 139 -19.99 -2.57 7.76
C PHE A 139 -18.77 -1.66 7.96
N VAL A 140 -17.64 -2.00 7.37
CA VAL A 140 -16.41 -1.17 7.41
C VAL A 140 -16.69 0.20 6.80
N GLU A 141 -17.34 0.27 5.64
CA GLU A 141 -17.70 1.55 4.99
C GLU A 141 -18.70 2.33 5.84
N TYR A 142 -19.69 1.66 6.47
CA TYR A 142 -20.62 2.32 7.39
C TYR A 142 -19.89 2.96 8.58
N VAL A 143 -18.99 2.21 9.25
CA VAL A 143 -18.20 2.72 10.38
C VAL A 143 -17.31 3.88 9.96
N LYS A 144 -16.67 3.77 8.78
CA LYS A 144 -15.85 4.84 8.21
C LYS A 144 -16.66 6.13 8.02
N GLN A 145 -17.84 6.05 7.41
CA GLN A 145 -18.72 7.20 7.21
C GLN A 145 -19.16 7.83 8.55
N GLN A 146 -19.44 7.02 9.56
CA GLN A 146 -19.78 7.54 10.90
C GLN A 146 -18.63 8.33 11.51
N ILE A 147 -17.41 7.83 11.42
CA ILE A 147 -16.22 8.49 11.96
C ILE A 147 -15.92 9.77 11.18
N GLU A 148 -15.97 9.74 9.85
CA GLU A 148 -15.78 10.93 9.01
C GLU A 148 -16.83 12.01 9.29
N SER A 149 -18.07 11.61 9.56
CA SER A 149 -19.15 12.54 9.95
C SER A 149 -18.89 13.20 11.31
N MET A 150 -18.32 12.45 12.28
CA MET A 150 -18.07 12.96 13.63
C MET A 150 -16.79 13.78 13.76
N TYR A 151 -15.73 13.42 13.02
CA TYR A 151 -14.38 13.96 13.20
C TYR A 151 -13.80 14.62 11.95
N GLY A 152 -14.50 14.59 10.84
CA GLY A 152 -14.07 15.12 9.54
C GLY A 152 -13.38 14.09 8.65
N PRO A 153 -13.37 14.32 7.32
CA PRO A 153 -12.94 13.33 6.33
C PRO A 153 -11.46 12.94 6.40
N THR A 154 -10.60 13.84 6.90
CA THR A 154 -9.15 13.59 6.99
C THR A 154 -8.73 12.92 8.29
N PHE A 155 -9.66 12.69 9.22
CA PHE A 155 -9.34 12.16 10.56
C PHE A 155 -8.76 10.74 10.49
N LEU A 156 -9.32 9.88 9.64
CA LEU A 156 -8.85 8.51 9.44
C LEU A 156 -7.52 8.43 8.68
N GLU A 157 -7.25 9.40 7.80
CA GLU A 157 -6.04 9.40 6.97
C GLU A 157 -4.79 9.84 7.75
N THR A 158 -4.97 10.64 8.80
CA THR A 158 -3.86 11.29 9.51
C THR A 158 -3.43 10.59 10.79
N LYS A 159 -4.21 9.61 11.26
CA LYS A 159 -3.94 8.95 12.54
C LYS A 159 -4.09 7.43 12.38
N GLY A 160 -3.05 6.68 12.66
CA GLY A 160 -3.08 5.22 12.71
C GLY A 160 -3.99 4.72 13.84
N LEU A 161 -5.31 4.75 13.59
CA LEU A 161 -6.33 4.44 14.58
C LEU A 161 -6.68 2.94 14.56
N ARG A 162 -6.91 2.38 15.73
CA ARG A 162 -7.59 1.09 15.89
C ARG A 162 -9.01 1.36 16.33
N ILE A 163 -9.98 0.93 15.53
CA ILE A 163 -11.39 1.13 15.78
C ILE A 163 -11.98 -0.19 16.25
N TYR A 164 -12.45 -0.23 17.50
CA TYR A 164 -13.14 -1.38 18.06
C TYR A 164 -14.64 -1.18 17.89
N THR A 165 -15.30 -2.21 17.38
CA THR A 165 -16.75 -2.19 17.10
C THR A 165 -17.44 -3.30 17.85
N THR A 166 -18.77 -3.26 17.87
CA THR A 166 -19.65 -4.31 18.45
C THR A 166 -20.08 -5.34 17.40
N LEU A 167 -19.39 -5.42 16.24
CA LEU A 167 -19.69 -6.39 15.20
C LEU A 167 -19.53 -7.82 15.73
N ASP A 168 -20.61 -8.60 15.67
CA ASP A 168 -20.56 -10.04 15.83
C ASP A 168 -20.11 -10.66 14.49
N TRP A 169 -18.88 -11.14 14.46
CA TRP A 169 -18.28 -11.68 13.25
C TRP A 169 -18.98 -12.95 12.75
N GLU A 170 -19.40 -13.85 13.65
CA GLU A 170 -20.07 -15.09 13.25
C GLU A 170 -21.45 -14.81 12.65
N LEU A 171 -22.19 -13.88 13.25
CA LEU A 171 -23.48 -13.44 12.72
C LEU A 171 -23.32 -12.73 11.37
N GLN A 172 -22.31 -11.88 11.23
CA GLN A 172 -22.01 -11.19 9.96
C GLN A 172 -21.70 -12.19 8.83
N LYS A 173 -20.83 -13.16 9.10
CA LYS A 173 -20.46 -14.20 8.15
C LYS A 173 -21.65 -15.03 7.70
N ALA A 174 -22.47 -15.50 8.66
CA ALA A 174 -23.67 -16.25 8.35
C ALA A 174 -24.65 -15.44 7.48
N SER A 175 -24.82 -14.15 7.79
CA SER A 175 -25.68 -13.24 7.01
C SER A 175 -25.17 -13.06 5.58
N GLU A 176 -23.84 -12.89 5.39
CA GLU A 176 -23.23 -12.78 4.06
C GLU A 176 -23.42 -14.06 3.22
N GLU A 177 -23.33 -15.24 3.83
CA GLU A 177 -23.56 -16.52 3.17
C GLU A 177 -25.02 -16.65 2.72
N ILE A 178 -25.99 -16.35 3.60
CA ILE A 178 -27.41 -16.37 3.27
C ILE A 178 -27.75 -15.42 2.12
N ILE A 179 -27.19 -14.20 2.14
CA ILE A 179 -27.41 -13.23 1.06
C ILE A 179 -26.85 -13.74 -0.27
N LYS A 180 -25.63 -14.32 -0.28
CA LYS A 180 -25.04 -14.89 -1.50
C LYS A 180 -25.88 -16.00 -2.09
N GLU A 181 -26.36 -16.91 -1.25
CA GLU A 181 -27.24 -18.02 -1.67
C GLU A 181 -28.57 -17.48 -2.21
N GLY A 182 -29.18 -16.51 -1.52
CA GLY A 182 -30.42 -15.86 -1.92
C GLY A 182 -30.28 -15.16 -3.29
N VAL A 183 -29.20 -14.40 -3.49
CA VAL A 183 -28.91 -13.74 -4.77
C VAL A 183 -28.71 -14.77 -5.89
N ALA A 184 -27.91 -15.81 -5.66
CA ALA A 184 -27.66 -16.86 -6.65
C ALA A 184 -28.98 -17.59 -7.02
N SER A 185 -29.84 -17.90 -6.04
CA SER A 185 -31.16 -18.51 -6.26
C SER A 185 -32.06 -17.58 -7.08
N ASN A 186 -32.06 -16.28 -6.79
CA ASN A 186 -32.88 -15.30 -7.52
C ASN A 186 -32.42 -15.10 -8.95
N ILE A 187 -31.11 -15.05 -9.22
CA ILE A 187 -30.56 -14.98 -10.57
C ILE A 187 -30.98 -16.22 -11.38
N ASN A 188 -30.91 -17.41 -10.79
CA ASN A 188 -31.33 -18.63 -11.46
C ASN A 188 -32.85 -18.71 -11.72
N ARG A 189 -33.65 -17.99 -10.93
CA ARG A 189 -35.12 -18.04 -11.02
C ARG A 189 -35.71 -16.92 -11.89
N PHE A 190 -35.07 -15.77 -11.97
CA PHE A 190 -35.61 -14.57 -12.59
C PHE A 190 -34.66 -13.93 -13.64
N GLY A 191 -33.38 -14.38 -13.71
CA GLY A 191 -32.32 -13.88 -14.58
C GLY A 191 -32.39 -14.34 -15.95
#